data_bd144aedebf715caa369765f83c3014a
#
_entry.id   bd144aedebf715caa369765f83c3014a
#
_cell.length_a   1.000
_cell.length_b   1.000
_cell.length_c   1.000
_cell.angle_alpha   90.00
_cell.angle_beta   90.00
_cell.angle_gamma   90.00
#
_symmetry.space_group_name_H-M   'P 1'
#
loop_
_entity.id
_entity.type
_entity.pdbx_description
1 polymer ?
#
loop_
_entity_poly.entity_id
_entity_poly.type
_entity_poly.pdbx_seq_one_letter_code
_entity_poly.pdbx_strand_id
1 'polypeptide(L)'
;MIYVVTNRKLVVNGNLCDRLEKALEYGAKNIILREKDLKYDELYELACKIKVAADKYDARLIVNGNLRVAEEIKAYAYHMGFENFMRQEKVDIKIGVSVHSLEEAIKAEKNGAAYLLCGNVYETVCKPGLKGKGLDYIRKIVAKVAVPVIAIGGISEKNVRDVIEAGAKGVAIMSSAMKEPLVVEKLLREI
;
A
#
# COMPACT_ATOMS: atom_id res chain seq x y z
N MET A 1 8.78 -7.73 -0.37
CA MET A 1 7.99 -7.14 0.77
C MET A 1 6.53 -7.06 0.41
N ILE A 2 5.62 -7.38 1.36
CA ILE A 2 4.16 -7.29 1.15
C ILE A 2 3.59 -6.12 1.95
N TYR A 3 2.75 -5.32 1.28
CA TYR A 3 1.96 -4.25 1.83
C TYR A 3 0.49 -4.67 1.84
N VAL A 4 -0.18 -4.54 2.98
CA VAL A 4 -1.62 -4.76 3.11
C VAL A 4 -2.33 -3.41 3.14
N VAL A 5 -3.12 -3.13 2.11
CA VAL A 5 -3.96 -1.91 2.06
C VAL A 5 -5.32 -2.23 2.66
N THR A 6 -5.79 -1.41 3.59
CA THR A 6 -7.06 -1.66 4.25
C THR A 6 -8.26 -1.22 3.42
N ASN A 7 -9.35 -1.92 3.61
CA ASN A 7 -10.71 -1.51 3.27
C ASN A 7 -11.65 -2.36 4.15
N ARG A 8 -12.11 -1.82 5.27
CA ARG A 8 -12.94 -2.53 6.25
C ARG A 8 -14.24 -3.07 5.67
N LYS A 9 -14.76 -2.45 4.61
CA LYS A 9 -15.99 -2.88 3.92
C LYS A 9 -15.84 -4.21 3.17
N LEU A 10 -14.61 -4.67 2.95
CA LEU A 10 -14.31 -5.95 2.29
C LEU A 10 -14.04 -7.08 3.29
N VAL A 11 -14.06 -6.80 4.59
CA VAL A 11 -13.94 -7.82 5.63
C VAL A 11 -15.25 -8.58 5.73
N VAL A 12 -15.22 -9.89 5.46
CA VAL A 12 -16.44 -10.72 5.40
C VAL A 12 -16.84 -11.20 6.81
N ASN A 13 -15.86 -11.61 7.63
CA ASN A 13 -16.10 -12.13 8.98
C ASN A 13 -15.15 -11.45 9.98
N GLY A 14 -15.66 -11.10 11.16
CA GLY A 14 -14.89 -10.41 12.19
C GLY A 14 -14.74 -8.90 11.92
N ASN A 15 -13.69 -8.32 12.39
CA ASN A 15 -13.40 -6.90 12.23
C ASN A 15 -12.04 -6.67 11.55
N LEU A 16 -11.76 -5.42 11.20
CA LEU A 16 -10.53 -5.06 10.49
C LEU A 16 -9.27 -5.33 11.34
N CYS A 17 -9.31 -5.08 12.67
CA CYS A 17 -8.14 -5.26 13.52
C CYS A 17 -7.73 -6.73 13.58
N ASP A 18 -8.69 -7.65 13.81
CA ASP A 18 -8.43 -9.10 13.81
C ASP A 18 -7.88 -9.56 12.46
N ARG A 19 -8.43 -9.01 11.37
CA ARG A 19 -7.99 -9.32 10.01
C ARG A 19 -6.55 -8.90 9.77
N LEU A 20 -6.17 -7.72 10.25
CA LEU A 20 -4.81 -7.20 10.13
C LEU A 20 -3.84 -7.94 11.04
N GLU A 21 -4.25 -8.29 12.27
CA GLU A 21 -3.40 -9.09 13.15
C GLU A 21 -3.06 -10.44 12.51
N LYS A 22 -4.03 -11.12 11.90
CA LYS A 22 -3.77 -12.34 11.11
C LYS A 22 -2.82 -12.11 9.94
N ALA A 23 -2.99 -11.01 9.20
CA ALA A 23 -2.07 -10.69 8.11
C ALA A 23 -0.64 -10.43 8.60
N LEU A 24 -0.47 -9.82 9.78
CA LEU A 24 0.81 -9.62 10.45
C LEU A 24 1.42 -10.94 10.93
N GLU A 25 0.63 -11.83 11.52
CA GLU A 25 1.04 -13.20 11.89
C GLU A 25 1.58 -13.96 10.67
N TYR A 26 0.94 -13.81 9.50
CA TYR A 26 1.38 -14.40 8.23
C TYR A 26 2.53 -13.66 7.53
N GLY A 27 3.14 -12.67 8.20
CA GLY A 27 4.38 -12.03 7.75
C GLY A 27 4.22 -10.72 6.98
N ALA A 28 3.04 -10.08 6.97
CA ALA A 28 2.92 -8.71 6.48
C ALA A 28 3.79 -7.77 7.32
N LYS A 29 4.60 -6.94 6.67
CA LYS A 29 5.47 -5.97 7.35
C LYS A 29 5.10 -4.52 7.09
N ASN A 30 4.10 -4.28 6.26
CA ASN A 30 3.63 -2.92 5.96
C ASN A 30 2.11 -2.90 5.84
N ILE A 31 1.47 -2.02 6.59
CA ILE A 31 0.03 -1.77 6.54
C ILE A 31 -0.19 -0.34 6.03
N ILE A 32 -1.00 -0.18 5.00
CA ILE A 32 -1.50 1.12 4.54
C ILE A 32 -2.95 1.26 4.99
N LEU A 33 -3.17 2.01 6.06
CA LEU A 33 -4.51 2.31 6.59
C LEU A 33 -5.23 3.29 5.66
N ARG A 34 -6.22 2.79 4.94
CA ARG A 34 -6.96 3.53 3.91
C ARG A 34 -8.46 3.35 4.06
N GLU A 35 -9.06 4.16 4.92
CA GLU A 35 -10.50 4.16 5.20
C GLU A 35 -11.07 5.56 4.87
N LYS A 36 -11.41 5.78 3.60
CA LYS A 36 -11.72 7.10 3.04
C LYS A 36 -12.97 7.77 3.60
N ASP A 37 -13.86 7.00 4.19
CA ASP A 37 -15.15 7.44 4.70
C ASP A 37 -15.17 7.64 6.21
N LEU A 38 -14.07 7.35 6.91
CA LEU A 38 -13.93 7.67 8.32
C LEU A 38 -13.59 9.15 8.52
N LYS A 39 -14.23 9.75 9.53
CA LYS A 39 -13.87 11.06 10.05
C LYS A 39 -12.57 10.96 10.86
N TYR A 40 -12.02 12.13 11.20
CA TYR A 40 -10.77 12.22 11.93
C TYR A 40 -10.74 11.36 13.21
N ASP A 41 -11.71 11.53 14.11
CA ASP A 41 -11.72 10.83 15.39
C ASP A 41 -11.79 9.31 15.23
N GLU A 42 -12.67 8.82 14.35
CA GLU A 42 -12.83 7.40 14.03
C GLU A 42 -11.54 6.82 13.41
N LEU A 43 -10.91 7.57 12.50
CA LEU A 43 -9.66 7.14 11.88
C LEU A 43 -8.51 7.13 12.87
N TYR A 44 -8.43 8.13 13.76
CA TYR A 44 -7.42 8.21 14.78
C TYR A 44 -7.50 7.04 15.77
N GLU A 45 -8.69 6.75 16.31
CA GLU A 45 -8.90 5.61 17.20
C GLU A 45 -8.53 4.28 16.53
N LEU A 46 -8.95 4.09 15.26
CA LEU A 46 -8.61 2.90 14.50
C LEU A 46 -7.10 2.81 14.26
N ALA A 47 -6.46 3.91 13.90
CA ALA A 47 -5.03 3.98 13.67
C ALA A 47 -4.23 3.63 14.93
N CYS A 48 -4.64 4.11 16.11
CA CYS A 48 -4.02 3.76 17.38
C CYS A 48 -4.10 2.24 17.65
N LYS A 49 -5.25 1.61 17.43
CA LYS A 49 -5.43 0.16 17.62
C LYS A 49 -4.52 -0.63 16.65
N ILE A 50 -4.48 -0.24 15.38
CA ILE A 50 -3.64 -0.90 14.38
C ILE A 50 -2.15 -0.66 14.66
N LYS A 51 -1.78 0.52 15.18
CA LYS A 51 -0.38 0.83 15.54
C LYS A 51 0.14 -0.12 16.62
N VAL A 52 -0.66 -0.39 17.65
CA VAL A 52 -0.30 -1.37 18.71
C VAL A 52 -0.05 -2.76 18.11
N ALA A 53 -0.93 -3.22 17.23
CA ALA A 53 -0.73 -4.51 16.55
C ALA A 53 0.51 -4.49 15.64
N ALA A 54 0.70 -3.42 14.85
CA ALA A 54 1.86 -3.30 13.97
C ALA A 54 3.18 -3.33 14.76
N ASP A 55 3.26 -2.63 15.90
CA ASP A 55 4.46 -2.60 16.75
C ASP A 55 4.78 -3.97 17.34
N LYS A 56 3.77 -4.73 17.76
CA LYS A 56 3.92 -6.11 18.26
C LYS A 56 4.62 -7.03 17.25
N TYR A 57 4.39 -6.83 15.95
CA TYR A 57 4.94 -7.65 14.87
C TYR A 57 6.12 -7.00 14.12
N ASP A 58 6.69 -5.92 14.65
CA ASP A 58 7.74 -5.13 13.98
C ASP A 58 7.34 -4.77 12.54
N ALA A 59 6.11 -4.28 12.39
CA ALA A 59 5.54 -3.87 11.12
C ALA A 59 5.33 -2.36 11.07
N ARG A 60 5.29 -1.82 9.87
CA ARG A 60 5.17 -0.39 9.60
C ARG A 60 3.73 -0.02 9.34
N LEU A 61 3.19 0.91 10.11
CA LEU A 61 1.90 1.52 9.82
C LEU A 61 2.09 2.80 8.99
N ILE A 62 1.38 2.87 7.89
CA ILE A 62 1.34 3.98 6.95
C ILE A 62 -0.11 4.49 6.92
N VAL A 63 -0.34 5.78 7.08
CA VAL A 63 -1.68 6.36 7.04
C VAL A 63 -1.92 7.00 5.67
N ASN A 64 -3.04 6.65 5.04
CA ASN A 64 -3.43 7.22 3.75
C ASN A 64 -4.47 8.32 3.91
N GLY A 65 -4.19 9.48 3.33
CA GLY A 65 -5.17 10.54 3.11
C GLY A 65 -5.45 11.45 4.30
N ASN A 66 -4.85 11.21 5.48
CA ASN A 66 -4.98 12.09 6.64
C ASN A 66 -3.61 12.32 7.29
N LEU A 67 -2.99 13.46 6.98
CA LEU A 67 -1.66 13.81 7.46
C LEU A 67 -1.63 13.98 8.97
N ARG A 68 -2.64 14.67 9.54
CA ARG A 68 -2.72 14.92 10.98
C ARG A 68 -2.73 13.62 11.79
N VAL A 69 -3.53 12.64 11.38
CA VAL A 69 -3.52 11.31 12.03
C VAL A 69 -2.14 10.65 11.89
N ALA A 70 -1.50 10.74 10.70
CA ALA A 70 -0.19 10.15 10.48
C ALA A 70 0.88 10.72 11.43
N GLU A 71 0.88 12.04 11.64
CA GLU A 71 1.81 12.73 12.53
C GLU A 71 1.55 12.41 14.00
N GLU A 72 0.29 12.49 14.45
CA GLU A 72 -0.08 12.29 15.85
C GLU A 72 0.20 10.87 16.37
N ILE A 73 -0.03 9.84 15.54
CA ILE A 73 0.31 8.45 15.92
C ILE A 73 1.77 8.09 15.61
N LYS A 74 2.57 9.02 15.12
CA LYS A 74 3.95 8.78 14.65
C LYS A 74 4.03 7.61 13.67
N ALA A 75 3.18 7.65 12.64
CA ALA A 75 3.18 6.64 11.59
C ALA A 75 4.54 6.56 10.89
N TYR A 76 4.88 5.40 10.35
CA TYR A 76 6.12 5.23 9.58
C TYR A 76 6.19 6.13 8.35
N ALA A 77 5.03 6.36 7.70
CA ALA A 77 4.91 7.24 6.56
C ALA A 77 3.45 7.72 6.39
N TYR A 78 3.29 8.77 5.64
CA TYR A 78 2.03 9.24 5.09
C TYR A 78 1.91 8.79 3.63
N HIS A 79 0.72 8.42 3.17
CA HIS A 79 0.48 8.02 1.78
C HIS A 79 -0.62 8.84 1.13
N MET A 80 -0.42 9.25 -0.13
CA MET A 80 -1.39 10.04 -0.89
C MET A 80 -1.33 9.79 -2.40
N GLY A 81 -2.30 10.32 -3.13
CA GLY A 81 -2.28 10.31 -4.60
C GLY A 81 -1.38 11.40 -5.16
N PHE A 82 -0.91 11.19 -6.40
CA PHE A 82 0.04 12.08 -7.09
C PHE A 82 -0.43 13.55 -7.14
N GLU A 83 -1.67 13.81 -7.52
CA GLU A 83 -2.19 15.18 -7.63
C GLU A 83 -2.14 15.95 -6.30
N ASN A 84 -2.49 15.29 -5.20
CA ASN A 84 -2.40 15.90 -3.88
C ASN A 84 -0.94 16.08 -3.45
N PHE A 85 -0.07 15.12 -3.76
CA PHE A 85 1.35 15.21 -3.48
C PHE A 85 2.01 16.40 -4.15
N MET A 86 1.67 16.69 -5.40
CA MET A 86 2.21 17.85 -6.13
C MET A 86 1.78 19.21 -5.57
N ARG A 87 0.75 19.23 -4.71
CA ARG A 87 0.25 20.44 -4.02
C ARG A 87 0.60 20.45 -2.54
N GLN A 88 1.20 19.36 -2.04
CA GLN A 88 1.55 19.20 -0.63
C GLN A 88 2.74 20.08 -0.28
N GLU A 89 2.62 20.90 0.75
CA GLU A 89 3.74 21.57 1.36
C GLU A 89 4.70 20.56 2.00
N LYS A 90 5.95 20.97 2.18
CA LYS A 90 6.96 20.11 2.79
C LYS A 90 6.60 19.77 4.23
N VAL A 91 6.70 18.50 4.58
CA VAL A 91 6.44 17.94 5.92
C VAL A 91 7.57 17.04 6.35
N ASP A 92 7.73 16.81 7.65
CA ASP A 92 8.84 16.02 8.20
C ASP A 92 8.58 14.51 8.21
N ILE A 93 7.42 14.06 7.73
CA ILE A 93 7.09 12.64 7.59
C ILE A 93 7.39 12.15 6.17
N LYS A 94 7.86 10.91 6.05
CA LYS A 94 8.04 10.25 4.74
C LYS A 94 6.72 10.17 3.99
N ILE A 95 6.71 10.51 2.70
CA ILE A 95 5.51 10.44 1.88
C ILE A 95 5.64 9.35 0.83
N GLY A 96 4.70 8.40 0.84
CA GLY A 96 4.48 7.46 -0.26
C GLY A 96 3.45 7.98 -1.24
N VAL A 97 3.65 7.76 -2.53
CA VAL A 97 2.80 8.34 -3.57
C VAL A 97 2.24 7.28 -4.50
N SER A 98 0.90 7.28 -4.68
CA SER A 98 0.27 6.47 -5.74
C SER A 98 0.45 7.16 -7.09
N VAL A 99 1.01 6.42 -8.06
CA VAL A 99 1.27 6.90 -9.42
C VAL A 99 0.66 6.00 -10.48
N HIS A 100 0.30 6.59 -11.62
CA HIS A 100 -0.39 5.91 -12.70
C HIS A 100 0.29 6.07 -14.07
N SER A 101 1.42 6.77 -14.14
CA SER A 101 2.24 6.89 -15.36
C SER A 101 3.72 6.97 -15.01
N LEU A 102 4.58 6.78 -16.00
CA LEU A 102 6.03 6.98 -15.86
C LEU A 102 6.35 8.44 -15.55
N GLU A 103 5.62 9.35 -16.15
CA GLU A 103 5.81 10.79 -15.94
C GLU A 103 5.48 11.17 -14.49
N GLU A 104 4.35 10.68 -13.93
CA GLU A 104 4.02 10.87 -12.51
C GLU A 104 5.10 10.29 -11.60
N ALA A 105 5.63 9.11 -11.91
CA ALA A 105 6.66 8.45 -11.11
C ALA A 105 7.94 9.31 -11.04
N ILE A 106 8.43 9.81 -12.18
CA ILE A 106 9.61 10.67 -12.25
C ILE A 106 9.37 12.00 -11.51
N LYS A 107 8.20 12.61 -11.69
CA LYS A 107 7.86 13.87 -11.00
C LYS A 107 7.74 13.65 -9.48
N ALA A 108 7.11 12.55 -9.04
CA ALA A 108 6.98 12.25 -7.62
C ALA A 108 8.35 12.05 -6.96
N GLU A 109 9.26 11.28 -7.57
CA GLU A 109 10.62 11.12 -7.05
C GLU A 109 11.36 12.45 -6.95
N LYS A 110 11.34 13.27 -8.01
CA LYS A 110 12.00 14.59 -8.02
C LYS A 110 11.49 15.52 -6.93
N ASN A 111 10.24 15.34 -6.50
CA ASN A 111 9.63 16.13 -5.42
C ASN A 111 9.72 15.44 -4.05
N GLY A 112 10.54 14.39 -3.91
CA GLY A 112 10.88 13.79 -2.62
C GLY A 112 9.96 12.69 -2.14
N ALA A 113 9.22 12.00 -3.04
CA ALA A 113 8.50 10.80 -2.67
C ALA A 113 9.44 9.74 -2.11
N ALA A 114 9.12 9.17 -0.95
CA ALA A 114 9.94 8.15 -0.29
C ALA A 114 9.76 6.75 -0.91
N TYR A 115 8.63 6.48 -1.53
CA TYR A 115 8.34 5.29 -2.33
C TYR A 115 7.15 5.54 -3.25
N LEU A 116 7.00 4.72 -4.27
CA LEU A 116 5.91 4.79 -5.24
C LEU A 116 5.01 3.55 -5.14
N LEU A 117 3.69 3.76 -5.14
CA LEU A 117 2.70 2.70 -5.27
C LEU A 117 2.14 2.73 -6.69
N CYS A 118 2.56 1.77 -7.51
CA CYS A 118 2.32 1.75 -8.96
C CYS A 118 1.21 0.76 -9.33
N GLY A 119 0.14 1.23 -9.93
CA GLY A 119 -0.98 0.36 -10.30
C GLY A 119 -1.90 0.93 -11.35
N ASN A 120 -2.91 0.12 -11.76
CA ASN A 120 -3.04 -1.32 -11.50
C ASN A 120 -2.21 -2.15 -12.50
N VAL A 121 -1.44 -3.10 -12.00
CA VAL A 121 -0.59 -3.96 -12.87
C VAL A 121 -1.45 -4.90 -13.70
N TYR A 122 -2.37 -5.60 -13.05
CA TYR A 122 -3.33 -6.50 -13.68
C TYR A 122 -4.77 -6.00 -13.49
N GLU A 123 -5.69 -6.55 -14.22
CA GLU A 123 -7.12 -6.30 -14.02
C GLU A 123 -7.53 -6.67 -12.60
N THR A 124 -8.43 -5.90 -12.02
CA THR A 124 -8.87 -6.09 -10.63
C THR A 124 -10.32 -5.66 -10.44
N VAL A 125 -11.04 -6.42 -9.65
CA VAL A 125 -12.42 -6.10 -9.25
C VAL A 125 -12.53 -4.76 -8.49
N CYS A 126 -11.42 -4.28 -7.92
CA CYS A 126 -11.38 -2.98 -7.22
C CYS A 126 -11.38 -1.77 -8.15
N LYS A 127 -11.12 -1.98 -9.45
CA LYS A 127 -11.16 -0.97 -10.52
C LYS A 127 -11.81 -1.59 -11.77
N PRO A 128 -13.12 -1.88 -11.73
CA PRO A 128 -13.78 -2.54 -12.84
C PRO A 128 -13.68 -1.71 -14.12
N GLY A 129 -13.43 -2.39 -15.25
CA GLY A 129 -13.29 -1.75 -16.57
C GLY A 129 -11.93 -1.11 -16.87
N LEU A 130 -11.02 -1.03 -15.91
CA LEU A 130 -9.66 -0.56 -16.17
C LEU A 130 -8.75 -1.74 -16.51
N LYS A 131 -8.23 -1.75 -17.74
CA LYS A 131 -7.21 -2.72 -18.15
C LYS A 131 -5.95 -2.60 -17.28
N GLY A 132 -5.34 -3.74 -16.97
CA GLY A 132 -4.03 -3.78 -16.33
C GLY A 132 -2.95 -3.17 -17.24
N LYS A 133 -2.01 -2.47 -16.66
CA LYS A 133 -0.90 -1.83 -17.39
C LYS A 133 0.23 -2.78 -17.72
N GLY A 134 0.21 -3.98 -17.14
CA GLY A 134 1.19 -5.03 -17.36
C GLY A 134 2.53 -4.79 -16.68
N LEU A 135 3.41 -5.77 -16.84
CA LEU A 135 4.76 -5.76 -16.26
C LEU A 135 5.68 -4.73 -16.90
N ASP A 136 5.50 -4.43 -18.17
CA ASP A 136 6.31 -3.43 -18.87
C ASP A 136 6.14 -2.02 -18.28
N TYR A 137 4.98 -1.72 -17.73
CA TYR A 137 4.75 -0.49 -16.96
C TYR A 137 5.66 -0.44 -15.72
N ILE A 138 5.77 -1.53 -14.98
CA ILE A 138 6.66 -1.63 -13.80
C ILE A 138 8.12 -1.53 -14.23
N ARG A 139 8.56 -2.29 -15.24
CA ARG A 139 9.94 -2.26 -15.77
C ARG A 139 10.36 -0.85 -16.19
N LYS A 140 9.49 -0.13 -16.90
CA LYS A 140 9.76 1.25 -17.34
C LYS A 140 9.93 2.21 -16.16
N ILE A 141 9.14 2.08 -15.12
CA ILE A 141 9.27 2.93 -13.93
C ILE A 141 10.55 2.61 -13.17
N VAL A 142 10.78 1.33 -12.84
CA VAL A 142 11.97 0.88 -12.10
C VAL A 142 13.27 1.29 -12.79
N ALA A 143 13.30 1.28 -14.14
CA ALA A 143 14.47 1.72 -14.91
C ALA A 143 14.73 3.24 -14.85
N LYS A 144 13.81 4.05 -14.32
CA LYS A 144 13.86 5.52 -14.37
C LYS A 144 13.83 6.20 -13.01
N VAL A 145 13.52 5.46 -11.93
CA VAL A 145 13.48 5.99 -10.57
C VAL A 145 14.35 5.16 -9.65
N ALA A 146 14.94 5.78 -8.65
CA ALA A 146 15.76 5.13 -7.62
C ALA A 146 14.95 4.77 -6.36
N VAL A 147 13.83 5.45 -6.12
CA VAL A 147 12.97 5.16 -4.97
C VAL A 147 12.25 3.82 -5.11
N PRO A 148 11.96 3.12 -3.99
CA PRO A 148 11.28 1.85 -4.04
C PRO A 148 9.94 1.88 -4.79
N VAL A 149 9.77 0.99 -5.75
CA VAL A 149 8.52 0.79 -6.51
C VAL A 149 7.76 -0.38 -5.91
N ILE A 150 6.54 -0.12 -5.45
CA ILE A 150 5.61 -1.12 -4.90
C ILE A 150 4.48 -1.29 -5.91
N ALA A 151 4.30 -2.50 -6.41
CA ALA A 151 3.28 -2.78 -7.41
C ALA A 151 1.94 -3.14 -6.75
N ILE A 152 0.82 -2.69 -7.34
CA ILE A 152 -0.53 -2.99 -6.84
C ILE A 152 -1.51 -3.28 -7.98
N GLY A 153 -2.49 -4.13 -7.71
CA GLY A 153 -3.64 -4.40 -8.59
C GLY A 153 -3.57 -5.75 -9.28
N GLY A 154 -4.51 -6.63 -8.94
CA GLY A 154 -4.65 -7.97 -9.51
C GLY A 154 -3.52 -8.94 -9.17
N ILE A 155 -2.73 -8.67 -8.13
CA ILE A 155 -1.59 -9.50 -7.72
C ILE A 155 -2.09 -10.70 -6.92
N SER A 156 -1.58 -11.87 -7.26
CA SER A 156 -1.90 -13.17 -6.67
C SER A 156 -0.67 -14.07 -6.64
N GLU A 157 -0.78 -15.25 -6.05
CA GLU A 157 0.25 -16.30 -6.02
C GLU A 157 0.76 -16.66 -7.43
N LYS A 158 -0.12 -16.57 -8.44
CA LYS A 158 0.19 -16.96 -9.82
C LYS A 158 1.08 -15.96 -10.57
N ASN A 159 1.19 -14.73 -10.09
CA ASN A 159 1.85 -13.65 -10.84
C ASN A 159 2.77 -12.75 -10.00
N VAL A 160 2.85 -12.97 -8.68
CA VAL A 160 3.68 -12.13 -7.79
C VAL A 160 5.16 -12.25 -8.14
N ARG A 161 5.64 -13.44 -8.52
CA ARG A 161 7.03 -13.67 -8.93
C ARG A 161 7.41 -12.81 -10.12
N ASP A 162 6.59 -12.80 -11.15
CA ASP A 162 6.82 -11.98 -12.36
C ASP A 162 6.90 -10.48 -12.04
N VAL A 163 6.09 -10.03 -11.06
CA VAL A 163 6.11 -8.63 -10.60
C VAL A 163 7.42 -8.28 -9.91
N ILE A 164 7.94 -9.18 -9.08
CA ILE A 164 9.25 -8.98 -8.42
C ILE A 164 10.38 -9.05 -9.45
N GLU A 165 10.36 -9.99 -10.37
CA GLU A 165 11.33 -10.10 -11.49
C GLU A 165 11.28 -8.90 -12.43
N ALA A 166 10.13 -8.23 -12.56
CA ALA A 166 10.03 -6.95 -13.25
C ALA A 166 10.71 -5.78 -12.51
N GLY A 167 11.27 -6.02 -11.31
CA GLY A 167 12.06 -5.07 -10.54
C GLY A 167 11.28 -4.37 -9.40
N ALA A 168 10.01 -4.71 -9.17
CA ALA A 168 9.28 -4.17 -8.04
C ALA A 168 9.94 -4.58 -6.71
N LYS A 169 10.14 -3.62 -5.79
CA LYS A 169 10.72 -3.87 -4.46
C LYS A 169 9.75 -4.59 -3.52
N GLY A 170 8.47 -4.57 -3.85
CA GLY A 170 7.41 -5.25 -3.13
C GLY A 170 6.08 -5.14 -3.85
N VAL A 171 5.07 -5.76 -3.26
CA VAL A 171 3.71 -5.77 -3.77
C VAL A 171 2.71 -5.33 -2.71
N ALA A 172 1.62 -4.71 -3.15
CA ALA A 172 0.51 -4.34 -2.29
C ALA A 172 -0.76 -5.10 -2.69
N ILE A 173 -1.47 -5.61 -1.68
CA ILE A 173 -2.73 -6.32 -1.83
C ILE A 173 -3.81 -5.67 -0.97
N MET A 174 -5.04 -5.67 -1.40
CA MET A 174 -6.17 -5.11 -0.67
C MET A 174 -7.30 -6.16 -0.51
N SER A 175 -8.07 -6.38 -1.53
CA SER A 175 -9.27 -7.23 -1.45
C SER A 175 -8.99 -8.68 -1.07
N SER A 176 -7.90 -9.26 -1.54
CA SER A 176 -7.49 -10.61 -1.18
C SER A 176 -7.15 -10.72 0.31
N ALA A 177 -6.36 -9.79 0.86
CA ALA A 177 -6.00 -9.78 2.27
C ALA A 177 -7.20 -9.49 3.19
N MET A 178 -8.11 -8.62 2.77
CA MET A 178 -9.33 -8.34 3.54
C MET A 178 -10.28 -9.54 3.59
N LYS A 179 -10.32 -10.36 2.55
CA LYS A 179 -11.13 -11.59 2.49
C LYS A 179 -10.44 -12.75 3.19
N GLU A 180 -9.17 -12.97 2.90
CA GLU A 180 -8.39 -14.11 3.37
C GLU A 180 -6.92 -13.69 3.65
N PRO A 181 -6.55 -13.42 4.93
CA PRO A 181 -5.21 -12.92 5.25
C PRO A 181 -4.10 -13.95 5.03
N LEU A 182 -4.40 -15.26 4.96
CA LEU A 182 -3.44 -16.30 4.62
C LEU A 182 -2.78 -16.08 3.25
N VAL A 183 -3.38 -15.27 2.37
CA VAL A 183 -2.77 -14.88 1.09
C VAL A 183 -1.41 -14.23 1.27
N VAL A 184 -1.14 -13.57 2.41
CA VAL A 184 0.16 -12.96 2.71
C VAL A 184 1.26 -14.03 2.75
N GLU A 185 1.04 -15.11 3.52
CA GLU A 185 2.00 -16.21 3.61
C GLU A 185 2.22 -16.89 2.26
N LYS A 186 1.12 -17.14 1.52
CA LYS A 186 1.19 -17.75 0.20
C LYS A 186 2.01 -16.91 -0.78
N LEU A 187 1.80 -15.59 -0.80
CA LEU A 187 2.60 -14.68 -1.63
C LEU A 187 4.08 -14.65 -1.19
N LEU A 188 4.38 -14.75 0.11
CA LEU A 188 5.75 -14.76 0.62
C LEU A 188 6.51 -16.02 0.20
N ARG A 189 5.83 -17.15 0.02
CA ARG A 189 6.44 -18.40 -0.46
C ARG A 189 6.86 -18.34 -1.94
N GLU A 190 6.29 -17.41 -2.70
CA GLU A 190 6.55 -17.25 -4.14
C GLU A 190 7.63 -16.21 -4.47
N ILE A 191 8.15 -15.45 -3.47
CA ILE A 191 9.10 -14.34 -3.70
C ILE A 191 10.36 -14.40 -2.85
#